data_37cc3b74e9ae5249057d61584ae5cf1d
#
_entry.id   37cc3b74e9ae5249057d61584ae5cf1d
#
_cell.length_a   1.000
_cell.length_b   1.000
_cell.length_c   1.000
_cell.angle_alpha   90.00
_cell.angle_beta   90.00
_cell.angle_gamma   90.00
#
_symmetry.space_group_name_H-M   'P 1'
#
loop_
_entity.id
_entity.type
_entity.pdbx_description
1 polymer ?
#
loop_
_entity_poly.entity_id
_entity_poly.type
_entity_poly.pdbx_seq_one_letter_code
_entity_poly.pdbx_strand_id
1 'polypeptide(L)'
;IHVQSDVELELRSGIHLSSCNSPIPDDQVKENTELVQLAPLQFVTDNGNLFSCTFETVGTGLRIEQEVRFYAPDFTQGIVQNSGAEVTCPLTAHAAAGQTLVVEKLVCIRTSRDADERIAAAPGDWSFRALWDAHTAAWSHTWQNCDRTLPDEELQTGLRYSMFQLMASCAAHDPTVSIGARGLTHARYKGCYFWDTDLFML
;
A
#
# COMPACT_ATOMS: atom_id res chain seq x y z
N ILE A 1 -13.68 7.28 -13.80
CA ILE A 1 -14.68 8.31 -13.39
C ILE A 1 -15.65 8.46 -14.54
N HIS A 2 -16.93 8.13 -14.34
CA HIS A 2 -17.98 8.37 -15.34
C HIS A 2 -18.70 9.66 -15.00
N VAL A 3 -18.79 10.57 -15.98
CA VAL A 3 -19.30 11.93 -15.78
C VAL A 3 -20.73 12.04 -16.31
N GLN A 4 -21.65 12.52 -15.47
CA GLN A 4 -23.08 12.66 -15.82
C GLN A 4 -23.46 14.03 -16.39
N SER A 5 -22.63 15.03 -16.15
CA SER A 5 -22.80 16.42 -16.67
C SER A 5 -21.44 17.00 -17.01
N ASP A 6 -21.41 18.05 -17.80
CA ASP A 6 -20.18 18.77 -18.09
C ASP A 6 -19.59 19.29 -16.77
N VAL A 7 -18.30 19.02 -16.55
CA VAL A 7 -17.62 19.33 -15.29
C VAL A 7 -16.13 19.57 -15.50
N GLU A 8 -15.58 20.49 -14.70
CA GLU A 8 -14.15 20.60 -14.47
C GLU A 8 -13.79 19.74 -13.24
N LEU A 9 -12.80 18.88 -13.40
CA LEU A 9 -12.33 17.97 -12.35
C LEU A 9 -10.93 18.37 -11.93
N GLU A 10 -10.71 18.40 -10.63
CA GLU A 10 -9.38 18.44 -10.03
C GLU A 10 -9.24 17.25 -9.09
N LEU A 11 -8.25 16.41 -9.36
CA LEU A 11 -7.85 15.32 -8.49
C LEU A 11 -6.49 15.66 -7.88
N ARG A 12 -6.35 15.49 -6.58
CA ARG A 12 -5.06 15.60 -5.90
C ARG A 12 -4.73 14.24 -5.32
N SER A 13 -3.58 13.73 -5.67
CA SER A 13 -3.09 12.46 -5.13
C SER A 13 -1.60 12.57 -4.83
N GLY A 14 -1.16 11.88 -3.78
CA GLY A 14 0.21 12.03 -3.35
C GLY A 14 0.64 11.05 -2.29
N ILE A 15 1.66 11.44 -1.54
CA ILE A 15 2.24 10.73 -0.40
C ILE A 15 2.16 11.64 0.81
N HIS A 16 1.64 11.13 1.91
CA HIS A 16 1.72 11.81 3.21
C HIS A 16 3.09 11.56 3.81
N LEU A 17 3.79 12.63 4.21
CA LEU A 17 5.19 12.56 4.67
C LEU A 17 5.32 12.30 6.17
N SER A 18 4.25 12.46 6.95
CA SER A 18 4.26 12.13 8.37
C SER A 18 3.45 10.85 8.60
N SER A 19 4.11 9.82 9.09
CA SER A 19 3.45 8.61 9.55
C SER A 19 3.61 8.50 11.06
N CYS A 20 2.50 8.59 11.77
CA CYS A 20 2.43 8.34 13.20
C CYS A 20 1.42 7.23 13.49
N ASN A 21 1.57 6.57 14.63
CA ASN A 21 0.51 5.71 15.12
C ASN A 21 -0.73 6.56 15.40
N SER A 22 -1.87 6.15 14.88
CA SER A 22 -3.13 6.74 15.30
C SER A 22 -3.29 6.59 16.80
N PRO A 23 -3.63 7.65 17.55
CA PRO A 23 -4.00 7.52 18.92
C PRO A 23 -5.16 6.53 19.02
N ILE A 24 -4.94 5.42 19.70
CA ILE A 24 -6.01 4.47 19.97
C ILE A 24 -6.73 4.99 21.19
N PRO A 25 -8.01 5.39 21.08
CA PRO A 25 -8.80 5.68 22.27
C PRO A 25 -9.02 4.35 23.01
N ASP A 26 -8.12 4.05 23.91
CA ASP A 26 -8.24 2.92 24.82
C ASP A 26 -8.07 3.46 26.24
N ASP A 27 -9.11 3.38 27.02
CA ASP A 27 -9.13 3.80 28.43
C ASP A 27 -8.12 3.06 29.29
N GLN A 28 -7.48 2.05 28.75
CA GLN A 28 -6.50 1.20 29.44
C GLN A 28 -5.03 1.58 29.19
N VAL A 29 -4.75 2.43 28.17
CA VAL A 29 -3.37 2.88 27.88
C VAL A 29 -3.26 4.37 28.20
N LYS A 30 -2.70 4.67 29.38
CA LYS A 30 -2.55 6.04 29.90
C LYS A 30 -1.56 6.92 29.15
N GLU A 31 -0.77 6.39 28.22
CA GLU A 31 0.20 7.13 27.42
C GLU A 31 -0.10 6.96 25.94
N ASN A 32 -1.00 7.81 25.46
CA ASN A 32 -1.35 7.90 24.05
C ASN A 32 -0.41 8.91 23.37
N THR A 33 0.87 8.60 23.31
CA THR A 33 1.85 9.41 22.59
C THR A 33 1.79 9.06 21.11
N GLU A 34 1.48 10.03 20.27
CA GLU A 34 1.72 9.95 18.83
C GLU A 34 3.23 9.76 18.62
N LEU A 35 3.62 8.54 18.23
CA LEU A 35 5.00 8.26 17.88
C LEU A 35 5.17 8.41 16.38
N VAL A 36 6.00 9.34 15.97
CA VAL A 36 6.45 9.44 14.59
C VAL A 36 7.21 8.16 14.23
N GLN A 37 6.73 7.43 13.24
CA GLN A 37 7.31 6.16 12.81
C GLN A 37 8.34 6.34 11.69
N LEU A 38 8.10 7.31 10.80
CA LEU A 38 8.91 7.55 9.62
C LEU A 38 9.37 9.02 9.60
N ALA A 39 10.64 9.22 9.35
CA ALA A 39 11.22 10.51 9.08
C ALA A 39 11.48 10.64 7.57
N PRO A 40 10.96 11.66 6.87
CA PRO A 40 11.27 11.88 5.47
C PRO A 40 12.71 12.34 5.32
N LEU A 41 13.46 11.71 4.39
CA LEU A 41 14.85 12.03 4.10
C LEU A 41 15.01 12.79 2.79
N GLN A 42 14.36 12.34 1.75
CA GLN A 42 14.54 12.87 0.41
C GLN A 42 13.25 12.80 -0.38
N PHE A 43 13.07 13.81 -1.22
CA PHE A 43 12.05 13.87 -2.25
C PHE A 43 12.71 14.08 -3.61
N VAL A 44 12.30 13.31 -4.60
CA VAL A 44 12.75 13.41 -5.99
C VAL A 44 11.54 13.41 -6.91
N THR A 45 11.56 14.27 -7.94
CA THR A 45 10.56 14.26 -9.01
C THR A 45 11.26 14.49 -10.35
N ASP A 46 10.73 13.86 -11.38
CA ASP A 46 11.14 14.13 -12.77
C ASP A 46 10.36 15.28 -13.40
N ASN A 47 9.53 15.97 -12.61
CA ASN A 47 8.54 16.99 -13.06
C ASN A 47 7.52 16.46 -14.09
N GLY A 48 7.41 15.13 -14.18
CA GLY A 48 6.48 14.44 -15.04
C GLY A 48 5.56 13.53 -14.21
N ASN A 49 5.40 12.30 -14.65
CA ASN A 49 4.48 11.32 -14.06
C ASN A 49 5.02 10.61 -12.82
N LEU A 50 6.28 10.88 -12.44
CA LEU A 50 6.99 10.17 -11.40
C LEU A 50 7.39 11.10 -10.27
N PHE A 51 7.18 10.67 -9.05
CA PHE A 51 7.87 11.20 -7.88
C PHE A 51 8.16 10.09 -6.86
N SER A 52 9.21 10.26 -6.08
CA SER A 52 9.58 9.34 -5.02
C SER A 52 9.89 10.08 -3.73
N CYS A 53 9.62 9.40 -2.63
CA CYS A 53 9.99 9.81 -1.28
C CYS A 53 10.79 8.71 -0.62
N THR A 54 11.91 9.09 -0.02
CA THR A 54 12.69 8.20 0.83
C THR A 54 12.45 8.57 2.28
N PHE A 55 12.19 7.57 3.10
CA PHE A 55 11.98 7.68 4.53
C PHE A 55 13.00 6.83 5.28
N GLU A 56 13.16 7.15 6.55
CA GLU A 56 13.88 6.30 7.50
C GLU A 56 12.99 6.01 8.71
N THR A 57 12.98 4.76 9.16
CA THR A 57 12.24 4.40 10.37
C THR A 57 12.93 4.95 11.59
N VAL A 58 12.15 5.63 12.46
CA VAL A 58 12.67 6.17 13.73
C VAL A 58 13.06 5.04 14.66
N GLY A 59 14.30 5.05 15.11
CA GLY A 59 14.87 4.08 16.06
C GLY A 59 15.51 2.85 15.43
N THR A 60 15.07 2.37 14.26
CA THR A 60 15.66 1.20 13.59
C THR A 60 16.51 1.54 12.37
N GLY A 61 16.40 2.75 11.83
CA GLY A 61 17.22 3.23 10.72
C GLY A 61 17.01 2.49 9.39
N LEU A 62 15.86 1.84 9.21
CA LEU A 62 15.51 1.19 7.95
C LEU A 62 15.07 2.24 6.93
N ARG A 63 15.63 2.18 5.73
CA ARG A 63 15.21 3.04 4.63
C ARG A 63 14.03 2.43 3.92
N ILE A 64 13.06 3.29 3.59
CA ILE A 64 11.88 2.95 2.81
C ILE A 64 11.81 3.94 1.65
N GLU A 65 11.79 3.43 0.44
CA GLU A 65 11.58 4.22 -0.77
C GLU A 65 10.17 3.95 -1.28
N GLN A 66 9.42 5.01 -1.49
CA GLN A 66 8.09 4.97 -2.09
C GLN A 66 8.11 5.75 -3.39
N GLU A 67 7.94 5.04 -4.49
CA GLU A 67 7.85 5.60 -5.84
C GLU A 67 6.39 5.60 -6.30
N VAL A 68 5.93 6.72 -6.85
CA VAL A 68 4.57 6.89 -7.35
C VAL A 68 4.62 7.31 -8.81
N ARG A 69 3.80 6.65 -9.64
CA ARG A 69 3.55 7.01 -11.03
C ARG A 69 2.06 7.16 -11.30
N PHE A 70 1.73 8.11 -12.16
CA PHE A 70 0.37 8.29 -12.68
C PHE A 70 0.33 7.96 -14.16
N TYR A 71 -0.72 7.26 -14.56
CA TYR A 71 -1.19 7.20 -15.94
C TYR A 71 -2.59 7.80 -15.98
N ALA A 72 -2.71 8.97 -16.58
CA ALA A 72 -3.95 9.74 -16.60
C ALA A 72 -4.07 10.47 -17.93
N PRO A 73 -4.35 9.75 -19.04
CA PRO A 73 -4.26 10.30 -20.39
C PRO A 73 -5.26 11.43 -20.66
N ASP A 74 -6.35 11.44 -19.91
CA ASP A 74 -7.42 12.45 -20.05
C ASP A 74 -7.20 13.67 -19.16
N PHE A 75 -6.13 13.69 -18.39
CA PHE A 75 -5.84 14.77 -17.43
C PHE A 75 -4.59 15.54 -17.81
N THR A 76 -4.63 16.83 -17.54
CA THR A 76 -3.42 17.65 -17.51
C THR A 76 -2.79 17.54 -16.12
N GLN A 77 -1.55 17.13 -16.08
CA GLN A 77 -0.79 17.03 -14.85
C GLN A 77 -0.16 18.38 -14.51
N GLY A 78 -0.38 18.84 -13.29
CA GLY A 78 0.25 20.02 -12.75
C GLY A 78 1.60 19.73 -12.11
N ILE A 79 2.22 20.78 -11.61
CA ILE A 79 3.51 20.69 -10.92
C ILE A 79 3.32 19.97 -9.58
N VAL A 80 4.19 19.01 -9.29
CA VAL A 80 4.21 18.33 -8.01
C VAL A 80 4.53 19.32 -6.89
N GLN A 81 3.70 19.35 -5.87
CA GLN A 81 3.78 20.27 -4.74
C GLN A 81 4.27 19.51 -3.50
N ASN A 82 5.21 20.10 -2.77
CA ASN A 82 5.67 19.60 -1.48
C ASN A 82 5.36 20.67 -0.41
N SER A 83 4.43 20.35 0.48
CA SER A 83 4.01 21.22 1.59
C SER A 83 4.81 20.98 2.89
N GLY A 84 5.73 20.01 2.90
CA GLY A 84 6.40 19.53 4.10
C GLY A 84 5.59 18.47 4.88
N ALA A 85 4.26 18.48 4.76
CA ALA A 85 3.39 17.45 5.36
C ALA A 85 3.00 16.38 4.32
N GLU A 86 2.92 16.76 3.06
CA GLU A 86 2.54 15.87 1.97
C GLU A 86 3.19 16.33 0.66
N VAL A 87 3.39 15.36 -0.23
CA VAL A 87 3.74 15.59 -1.63
C VAL A 87 2.55 15.22 -2.47
N THR A 88 2.03 16.17 -3.26
CA THR A 88 0.83 15.99 -4.07
C THR A 88 1.06 16.34 -5.53
N CYS A 89 0.40 15.62 -6.42
CA CYS A 89 0.31 15.91 -7.83
C CYS A 89 -1.14 16.28 -8.17
N PRO A 90 -1.41 17.53 -8.59
CA PRO A 90 -2.72 17.91 -9.09
C PRO A 90 -2.90 17.41 -10.53
N LEU A 91 -4.05 16.83 -10.80
CA LEU A 91 -4.50 16.37 -12.12
C LEU A 91 -5.80 17.08 -12.45
N THR A 92 -5.86 17.79 -13.57
CA THR A 92 -7.05 18.54 -13.98
C THR A 92 -7.58 18.03 -15.31
N ALA A 93 -8.90 17.96 -15.44
CA ALA A 93 -9.56 17.60 -16.69
C ALA A 93 -10.88 18.35 -16.84
N HIS A 94 -11.22 18.67 -18.09
CA HIS A 94 -12.58 19.05 -18.46
C HIS A 94 -13.25 17.83 -19.10
N ALA A 95 -14.41 17.45 -18.61
CA ALA A 95 -15.14 16.29 -19.10
C ALA A 95 -16.57 16.65 -19.47
N ALA A 96 -17.00 16.17 -20.62
CA ALA A 96 -18.38 16.29 -21.08
C ALA A 96 -19.27 15.19 -20.50
N ALA A 97 -20.57 15.44 -20.43
CA ALA A 97 -21.57 14.47 -20.02
C ALA A 97 -21.44 13.15 -20.79
N GLY A 98 -21.46 12.03 -20.10
CA GLY A 98 -21.31 10.68 -20.67
C GLY A 98 -19.87 10.22 -20.90
N GLN A 99 -18.87 11.08 -20.70
CA GLN A 99 -17.47 10.70 -20.84
C GLN A 99 -17.01 9.84 -19.66
N THR A 100 -16.08 8.91 -19.93
CA THR A 100 -15.39 8.12 -18.91
C THR A 100 -13.92 8.48 -18.93
N LEU A 101 -13.38 8.94 -17.80
CA LEU A 101 -11.99 9.28 -17.61
C LEU A 101 -11.29 8.18 -16.81
N VAL A 102 -10.04 7.88 -17.17
CA VAL A 102 -9.23 6.86 -16.50
C VAL A 102 -8.04 7.51 -15.81
N VAL A 103 -7.83 7.15 -14.55
CA VAL A 103 -6.63 7.49 -13.77
C VAL A 103 -6.12 6.23 -13.11
N GLU A 104 -4.87 5.88 -13.36
CA GLU A 104 -4.15 4.84 -12.67
C GLU A 104 -3.07 5.48 -11.79
N LYS A 105 -3.03 5.08 -10.52
CA LYS A 105 -1.95 5.41 -9.59
C LYS A 105 -1.23 4.12 -9.24
N LEU A 106 0.05 4.04 -9.58
CA LEU A 106 0.90 2.91 -9.29
C LEU A 106 1.92 3.32 -8.24
N VAL A 107 2.07 2.48 -7.23
CA VAL A 107 2.98 2.72 -6.11
C VAL A 107 3.90 1.53 -5.97
N CYS A 108 5.21 1.78 -5.96
CA CYS A 108 6.23 0.81 -5.60
C CYS A 108 6.82 1.19 -4.25
N ILE A 109 6.85 0.25 -3.31
CA ILE A 109 7.45 0.44 -2.00
C ILE A 109 8.61 -0.55 -1.90
N ARG A 110 9.79 -0.03 -1.59
CA ARG A 110 11.02 -0.81 -1.37
C ARG A 110 11.59 -0.47 0.00
N THR A 111 12.25 -1.44 0.60
CA THR A 111 12.93 -1.23 1.88
C THR A 111 14.39 -1.63 1.77
N SER A 112 15.23 -1.13 2.69
CA SER A 112 16.64 -1.57 2.78
C SER A 112 16.81 -3.05 3.17
N ARG A 113 15.72 -3.75 3.46
CA ARG A 113 15.68 -5.20 3.73
C ARG A 113 15.43 -6.03 2.48
N ASP A 114 14.99 -5.40 1.38
CA ASP A 114 14.72 -6.07 0.10
C ASP A 114 16.05 -6.32 -0.62
N ALA A 115 16.79 -7.32 -0.15
CA ALA A 115 18.09 -7.69 -0.69
C ALA A 115 18.04 -8.43 -2.04
N ASP A 116 16.86 -8.93 -2.42
CA ASP A 116 16.66 -9.59 -3.72
C ASP A 116 16.43 -8.53 -4.80
N GLU A 117 17.35 -8.46 -5.77
CA GLU A 117 17.26 -7.52 -6.89
C GLU A 117 15.97 -7.67 -7.70
N ARG A 118 15.34 -8.86 -7.68
CA ARG A 118 14.03 -9.09 -8.33
C ARG A 118 12.89 -8.40 -7.60
N ILE A 119 13.00 -8.20 -6.29
CA ILE A 119 12.05 -7.46 -5.47
C ILE A 119 12.37 -5.96 -5.56
N ALA A 120 13.66 -5.62 -5.57
CA ALA A 120 14.13 -4.24 -5.64
C ALA A 120 13.93 -3.60 -7.03
N ALA A 121 13.83 -4.40 -8.09
CA ALA A 121 13.61 -3.88 -9.43
C ALA A 121 12.17 -3.34 -9.57
N ALA A 122 12.06 -2.11 -10.08
CA ALA A 122 10.76 -1.60 -10.51
C ALA A 122 10.18 -2.54 -11.59
N PRO A 123 8.86 -2.79 -11.60
CA PRO A 123 8.25 -3.60 -12.65
C PRO A 123 8.61 -3.07 -14.04
N GLY A 124 8.93 -3.95 -14.98
CA GLY A 124 9.25 -3.55 -16.35
C GLY A 124 8.06 -2.89 -17.07
N ASP A 125 6.86 -3.30 -16.73
CA ASP A 125 5.60 -2.71 -17.19
C ASP A 125 4.83 -2.14 -16.00
N TRP A 126 4.73 -0.83 -15.95
CA TRP A 126 3.97 -0.06 -14.96
C TRP A 126 2.55 0.19 -15.46
N SER A 127 1.82 -0.85 -15.79
CA SER A 127 0.39 -0.77 -16.07
C SER A 127 -0.41 -1.54 -15.01
N PHE A 128 -1.58 -1.03 -14.67
CA PHE A 128 -2.51 -1.73 -13.78
C PHE A 128 -2.80 -3.13 -14.31
N ARG A 129 -2.98 -3.26 -15.62
CA ARG A 129 -3.31 -4.54 -16.25
C ARG A 129 -2.21 -5.58 -16.08
N ALA A 130 -0.96 -5.23 -16.35
CA ALA A 130 0.17 -6.15 -16.19
C ALA A 130 0.35 -6.57 -14.72
N LEU A 131 0.25 -5.62 -13.78
CA LEU A 131 0.33 -5.90 -12.36
C LEU A 131 -0.84 -6.77 -11.89
N TRP A 132 -2.05 -6.52 -12.37
CA TRP A 132 -3.23 -7.33 -12.05
C TRP A 132 -3.08 -8.78 -12.54
N ASP A 133 -2.63 -8.96 -13.77
CA ASP A 133 -2.44 -10.29 -14.34
C ASP A 133 -1.37 -11.09 -13.59
N ALA A 134 -0.24 -10.45 -13.25
CA ALA A 134 0.81 -11.06 -12.44
C ALA A 134 0.32 -11.41 -11.02
N HIS A 135 -0.39 -10.48 -10.37
CA HIS A 135 -0.98 -10.68 -9.05
C HIS A 135 -1.98 -11.84 -9.06
N THR A 136 -2.87 -11.87 -10.03
CA THR A 136 -3.88 -12.93 -10.16
C THR A 136 -3.23 -14.29 -10.38
N ALA A 137 -2.19 -14.37 -11.21
CA ALA A 137 -1.46 -15.60 -11.44
C ALA A 137 -0.77 -16.11 -10.15
N ALA A 138 -0.11 -15.22 -9.41
CA ALA A 138 0.56 -15.57 -8.15
C ALA A 138 -0.44 -16.09 -7.10
N TRP A 139 -1.56 -15.39 -6.89
CA TRP A 139 -2.59 -15.83 -5.97
C TRP A 139 -3.28 -17.12 -6.40
N SER A 140 -3.52 -17.30 -7.70
CA SER A 140 -4.08 -18.55 -8.22
C SER A 140 -3.17 -19.74 -7.92
N HIS A 141 -1.86 -19.56 -8.07
CA HIS A 141 -0.88 -20.60 -7.72
C HIS A 141 -0.91 -20.92 -6.21
N THR A 142 -0.97 -19.89 -5.36
CA THR A 142 -1.06 -20.06 -3.91
C THR A 142 -2.33 -20.83 -3.52
N TRP A 143 -3.49 -20.43 -4.03
CA TRP A 143 -4.76 -21.06 -3.74
C TRP A 143 -4.85 -22.52 -4.22
N GLN A 144 -4.27 -22.86 -5.36
CA GLN A 144 -4.21 -24.26 -5.84
C GLN A 144 -3.57 -25.21 -4.84
N ASN A 145 -2.65 -24.71 -4.01
CA ASN A 145 -1.93 -25.53 -3.04
C ASN A 145 -2.61 -25.62 -1.67
N CYS A 146 -3.45 -24.66 -1.31
CA CYS A 146 -3.99 -24.56 0.05
C CYS A 146 -5.52 -24.51 0.15
N ASP A 147 -6.24 -24.27 -0.95
CA ASP A 147 -7.71 -24.16 -0.89
C ASP A 147 -8.37 -25.47 -0.42
N ARG A 148 -9.42 -25.32 0.35
CA ARG A 148 -10.25 -26.42 0.86
C ARG A 148 -11.70 -26.09 0.58
N THR A 149 -12.46 -27.09 0.11
CA THR A 149 -13.88 -26.92 -0.21
C THR A 149 -14.73 -27.40 0.95
N LEU A 150 -15.65 -26.55 1.39
CA LEU A 150 -16.68 -26.84 2.36
C LEU A 150 -18.05 -26.85 1.69
N PRO A 151 -18.99 -27.70 2.17
CA PRO A 151 -20.33 -27.78 1.58
C PRO A 151 -21.21 -26.56 1.88
N ASP A 152 -20.92 -25.82 2.93
CA ASP A 152 -21.63 -24.62 3.36
C ASP A 152 -20.92 -23.37 2.78
N GLU A 153 -21.67 -22.52 2.08
CA GLU A 153 -21.14 -21.36 1.37
C GLU A 153 -20.67 -20.25 2.33
N GLU A 154 -21.36 -20.05 3.45
CA GLU A 154 -20.99 -19.04 4.43
C GLU A 154 -19.68 -19.46 5.14
N LEU A 155 -19.59 -20.71 5.56
CA LEU A 155 -18.35 -21.25 6.14
C LEU A 155 -17.20 -21.27 5.14
N GLN A 156 -17.46 -21.57 3.86
CA GLN A 156 -16.46 -21.49 2.79
C GLN A 156 -15.90 -20.10 2.63
N THR A 157 -16.76 -19.10 2.63
CA THR A 157 -16.35 -17.68 2.52
C THR A 157 -15.52 -17.27 3.74
N GLY A 158 -15.97 -17.61 4.95
CA GLY A 158 -15.26 -17.33 6.19
C GLY A 158 -13.88 -17.98 6.25
N LEU A 159 -13.77 -19.24 5.82
CA LEU A 159 -12.50 -19.95 5.75
C LEU A 159 -11.52 -19.27 4.78
N ARG A 160 -11.94 -19.01 3.54
CA ARG A 160 -11.10 -18.36 2.53
C ARG A 160 -10.67 -16.97 2.97
N TYR A 161 -11.58 -16.19 3.57
CA TYR A 161 -11.23 -14.87 4.10
C TYR A 161 -10.15 -14.97 5.19
N SER A 162 -10.29 -15.87 6.14
CA SER A 162 -9.32 -16.07 7.23
C SER A 162 -7.95 -16.51 6.70
N MET A 163 -7.93 -17.47 5.79
CA MET A 163 -6.70 -17.92 5.12
C MET A 163 -6.04 -16.77 4.33
N PHE A 164 -6.82 -15.98 3.60
CA PHE A 164 -6.31 -14.82 2.89
C PHE A 164 -5.64 -13.82 3.84
N GLN A 165 -6.27 -13.49 4.97
CA GLN A 165 -5.71 -12.54 5.94
C GLN A 165 -4.37 -13.03 6.52
N LEU A 166 -4.25 -14.32 6.82
CA LEU A 166 -3.00 -14.90 7.30
C LEU A 166 -1.90 -14.85 6.24
N MET A 167 -2.19 -15.31 5.03
CA MET A 167 -1.23 -15.32 3.94
C MET A 167 -0.79 -13.90 3.53
N ALA A 168 -1.72 -12.95 3.48
CA ALA A 168 -1.42 -11.56 3.12
C ALA A 168 -0.59 -10.83 4.20
N SER A 169 -0.65 -11.29 5.45
CA SER A 169 0.11 -10.73 6.56
C SER A 169 1.52 -11.32 6.70
N CYS A 170 1.81 -12.38 5.96
CA CYS A 170 3.10 -13.07 6.01
C CYS A 170 4.08 -12.49 4.99
N ALA A 171 5.26 -12.08 5.45
CA ALA A 171 6.38 -11.72 4.58
C ALA A 171 7.17 -12.98 4.19
N ALA A 172 6.63 -13.79 3.28
CA ALA A 172 7.21 -15.09 2.92
C ALA A 172 8.66 -15.02 2.39
N HIS A 173 9.11 -13.84 1.96
CA HIS A 173 10.46 -13.59 1.46
C HIS A 173 11.45 -13.15 2.54
N ASP A 174 10.98 -12.79 3.74
CA ASP A 174 11.82 -12.32 4.84
C ASP A 174 11.60 -13.16 6.11
N PRO A 175 12.52 -14.12 6.40
CA PRO A 175 12.39 -14.99 7.57
C PRO A 175 12.64 -14.27 8.91
N THR A 176 13.00 -12.99 8.89
CA THR A 176 13.29 -12.22 10.10
C THR A 176 12.08 -11.43 10.61
N VAL A 177 10.96 -11.49 9.90
CA VAL A 177 9.70 -10.88 10.32
C VAL A 177 8.64 -11.94 10.60
N SER A 178 7.75 -11.65 11.53
CA SER A 178 6.62 -12.50 11.90
C SER A 178 5.30 -11.80 11.60
N ILE A 179 4.20 -12.56 11.71
CA ILE A 179 2.86 -12.01 11.56
C ILE A 179 2.49 -11.27 12.85
N GLY A 180 2.21 -9.97 12.74
CA GLY A 180 1.73 -9.18 13.86
C GLY A 180 0.35 -9.67 14.35
N ALA A 181 0.03 -9.47 15.63
CA ALA A 181 -1.18 -9.95 16.28
C ALA A 181 -2.50 -9.52 15.59
N ARG A 182 -2.48 -8.48 14.77
CA ARG A 182 -3.61 -8.01 13.96
C ARG A 182 -3.30 -7.92 12.46
N GLY A 183 -2.29 -8.64 12.02
CA GLY A 183 -1.83 -8.58 10.64
C GLY A 183 -1.49 -7.16 10.22
N LEU A 184 -1.96 -6.75 9.04
CA LEU A 184 -1.74 -5.41 8.47
C LEU A 184 -2.88 -4.42 8.75
N THR A 185 -3.94 -4.85 9.44
CA THR A 185 -5.19 -4.08 9.51
C THR A 185 -5.24 -3.05 10.64
N HIS A 186 -4.33 -3.13 11.61
CA HIS A 186 -4.39 -2.27 12.79
C HIS A 186 -3.04 -2.08 13.47
N ALA A 187 -2.72 -0.84 13.86
CA ALA A 187 -1.47 -0.48 14.54
C ALA A 187 -1.40 -0.91 16.03
N ARG A 188 -2.50 -1.42 16.62
CA ARG A 188 -2.50 -1.94 17.98
C ARG A 188 -1.50 -3.08 18.10
N TYR A 189 -0.81 -3.18 19.22
CA TYR A 189 0.32 -4.09 19.45
C TYR A 189 1.57 -3.79 18.61
N LYS A 190 1.59 -2.70 17.81
CA LYS A 190 2.78 -2.18 17.12
C LYS A 190 3.53 -3.21 16.27
N GLY A 191 2.81 -4.15 15.67
CA GLY A 191 3.40 -5.23 14.86
C GLY A 191 4.07 -6.34 15.68
N CYS A 192 4.00 -6.31 16.99
CA CYS A 192 4.51 -7.41 17.81
C CYS A 192 3.70 -8.69 17.58
N TYR A 193 4.39 -9.82 17.58
CA TYR A 193 3.77 -11.14 17.62
C TYR A 193 3.76 -11.68 19.05
N PHE A 194 2.90 -12.64 19.31
CA PHE A 194 2.70 -13.25 20.63
C PHE A 194 2.84 -14.78 20.52
N TRP A 195 2.90 -15.46 21.65
CA TRP A 195 3.05 -16.90 21.75
C TRP A 195 1.95 -17.72 21.02
N ASP A 196 0.77 -17.16 20.91
CA ASP A 196 -0.35 -17.77 20.20
C ASP A 196 -0.11 -17.87 18.68
N THR A 197 0.70 -17.02 18.10
CA THR A 197 1.14 -17.14 16.70
C THR A 197 1.86 -18.49 16.48
N ASP A 198 2.77 -18.85 17.36
CA ASP A 198 3.53 -20.10 17.25
C ASP A 198 2.64 -21.34 17.49
N LEU A 199 1.61 -21.20 18.31
CA LEU A 199 0.76 -22.33 18.69
C LEU A 199 -0.36 -22.62 17.67
N PHE A 200 -0.91 -21.59 17.04
CA PHE A 200 -2.09 -21.71 16.17
C PHE A 200 -1.82 -21.56 14.68
N MET A 201 -0.62 -21.16 14.28
CA MET A 201 -0.26 -20.93 12.87
C MET A 201 0.78 -21.92 12.31
N LEU A 202 1.31 -22.82 13.13
CA LEU A 202 2.26 -23.86 12.71
C LEU A 202 1.51 -25.17 12.33
#